data_39ef305fca518932a7e142c811fce4d5
#
_entry.id   39ef305fca518932a7e142c811fce4d5
#
_cell.length_a   1.000
_cell.length_b   1.000
_cell.length_c   1.000
_cell.angle_alpha   90.00
_cell.angle_beta   90.00
_cell.angle_gamma   90.00
#
_symmetry.space_group_name_H-M   'P 1'
#
loop_
_entity.id
_entity.type
_entity.pdbx_description
1 polymer ?
#
loop_
_entity_poly.entity_id
_entity_poly.type
_entity_poly.pdbx_seq_one_letter_code
_entity_poly.pdbx_strand_id
1 'polypeptide(L)'
;MRSSVCWPTPDAGVCPAMMRWLSWLAGGALLLYPLAVYWGLTHAGQTPLLLGLLLIFSLRLLPGLLKERVRLGPLPEWLWLGRLLACIGLGLTLLCALFSARHWLLYYPLAVSLCLLCLFGWSLTRPMSLVERLARLQDPALPAAAIGYTRRVTQVWCGFFVINGALAAFTIWHGDLALWSLYNGLVSYLLMGGLMGAEYLVRRRLLKRLTP
;
A
#
# COMPACT_ATOMS: atom_id res chain seq x y z
N MET A 1 6.76 -25.96 28.60
CA MET A 1 7.07 -25.83 27.17
C MET A 1 6.38 -26.95 26.41
N ARG A 2 5.22 -26.71 25.81
CA ARG A 2 4.53 -27.66 24.92
C ARG A 2 4.64 -27.12 23.51
N SER A 3 5.47 -27.78 22.70
CA SER A 3 5.53 -27.59 21.26
C SER A 3 4.22 -28.11 20.64
N SER A 4 3.33 -27.22 20.24
CA SER A 4 2.15 -27.56 19.46
C SER A 4 2.59 -27.85 18.01
N VAL A 5 2.89 -29.11 17.74
CA VAL A 5 3.00 -29.63 16.39
C VAL A 5 1.59 -29.63 15.79
N CYS A 6 1.29 -28.73 14.87
CA CYS A 6 0.08 -28.73 14.09
C CYS A 6 0.12 -29.91 13.10
N TRP A 7 -0.63 -30.95 13.36
CA TRP A 7 -0.93 -32.01 12.39
C TRP A 7 -1.96 -31.49 11.38
N PRO A 8 -1.78 -31.72 10.06
CA PRO A 8 -2.78 -31.35 9.08
C PRO A 8 -4.02 -32.22 9.23
N THR A 9 -5.15 -31.61 9.57
CA THR A 9 -6.46 -32.23 9.44
C THR A 9 -6.88 -32.22 7.97
N PRO A 10 -7.65 -33.23 7.48
CA PRO A 10 -8.01 -33.36 6.05
C PRO A 10 -8.81 -32.20 5.47
N ASP A 11 -9.36 -31.32 6.34
CA ASP A 11 -10.15 -30.13 5.95
C ASP A 11 -9.36 -28.82 6.03
N ALA A 12 -8.04 -28.89 6.19
CA ALA A 12 -7.18 -27.73 6.28
C ALA A 12 -6.99 -27.08 4.89
N GLY A 13 -7.95 -26.26 4.49
CA GLY A 13 -7.72 -25.21 3.52
C GLY A 13 -6.44 -24.45 3.90
N VAL A 14 -5.71 -24.02 2.90
CA VAL A 14 -4.42 -23.29 2.90
C VAL A 14 -4.01 -22.73 4.27
N CYS A 15 -2.91 -23.25 4.83
CA CYS A 15 -2.41 -22.91 6.17
C CYS A 15 -2.36 -21.37 6.36
N PRO A 16 -2.92 -20.81 7.43
CA PRO A 16 -2.99 -19.35 7.65
C PRO A 16 -1.60 -18.69 7.65
N ALA A 17 -0.56 -19.42 8.02
CA ALA A 17 0.82 -18.96 7.90
C ALA A 17 1.23 -18.76 6.43
N MET A 18 0.95 -19.72 5.54
CA MET A 18 1.26 -19.64 4.10
C MET A 18 0.53 -18.46 3.45
N MET A 19 -0.73 -18.19 3.83
CA MET A 19 -1.50 -17.05 3.33
C MET A 19 -0.91 -15.70 3.79
N ARG A 20 -0.33 -15.64 4.98
CA ARG A 20 0.40 -14.44 5.46
C ARG A 20 1.66 -14.22 4.64
N TRP A 21 2.48 -15.25 4.42
CA TRP A 21 3.70 -15.14 3.62
C TRP A 21 3.42 -14.71 2.18
N LEU A 22 2.41 -15.28 1.54
CA LEU A 22 1.95 -14.86 0.21
C LEU A 22 1.53 -13.38 0.18
N SER A 23 0.84 -12.90 1.21
CA SER A 23 0.46 -11.50 1.32
C SER A 23 1.67 -10.57 1.47
N TRP A 24 2.69 -10.96 2.23
CA TRP A 24 3.92 -10.19 2.39
C TRP A 24 4.75 -10.18 1.11
N LEU A 25 4.88 -11.33 0.44
CA LEU A 25 5.58 -11.43 -0.85
C LEU A 25 4.88 -10.59 -1.93
N ALA A 26 3.56 -10.69 -2.04
CA ALA A 26 2.80 -9.88 -2.99
C ALA A 26 2.86 -8.37 -2.65
N GLY A 27 2.92 -8.01 -1.36
CA GLY A 27 3.15 -6.63 -0.92
C GLY A 27 4.52 -6.11 -1.32
N GLY A 28 5.58 -6.91 -1.10
CA GLY A 28 6.95 -6.58 -1.50
C GLY A 28 7.12 -6.48 -3.02
N ALA A 29 6.47 -7.37 -3.77
CA ALA A 29 6.48 -7.32 -5.24
C ALA A 29 5.84 -6.02 -5.78
N LEU A 30 4.81 -5.50 -5.12
CA LEU A 30 4.19 -4.22 -5.49
C LEU A 30 5.10 -3.01 -5.23
N LEU A 31 6.02 -3.10 -4.27
CA LEU A 31 7.04 -2.05 -4.08
C LEU A 31 8.03 -2.00 -5.25
N LEU A 32 8.29 -3.13 -5.89
CA LEU A 32 9.15 -3.22 -7.07
C LEU A 32 8.41 -2.95 -8.39
N TYR A 33 7.10 -2.62 -8.31
CA TYR A 33 6.25 -2.40 -9.49
C TYR A 33 6.87 -1.44 -10.53
N PRO A 34 7.37 -0.23 -10.18
CA PRO A 34 7.91 0.70 -11.16
C PRO A 34 9.15 0.14 -11.87
N LEU A 35 10.01 -0.58 -11.14
CA LEU A 35 11.19 -1.24 -11.70
C LEU A 35 10.78 -2.40 -12.62
N ALA A 36 9.78 -3.19 -12.22
CA ALA A 36 9.26 -4.29 -13.03
C ALA A 36 8.63 -3.78 -14.34
N VAL A 37 7.89 -2.66 -14.28
CA VAL A 37 7.31 -2.02 -15.48
C VAL A 37 8.41 -1.49 -16.38
N TYR A 38 9.40 -0.77 -15.83
CA TYR A 38 10.54 -0.28 -16.60
C TYR A 38 11.27 -1.41 -17.32
N TRP A 39 11.68 -2.43 -16.59
CA TRP A 39 12.41 -3.57 -17.16
C TRP A 39 11.57 -4.35 -18.17
N GLY A 40 10.31 -4.59 -17.86
CA GLY A 40 9.38 -5.30 -18.73
C GLY A 40 9.13 -4.57 -20.06
N LEU A 41 8.95 -3.24 -20.00
CA LEU A 41 8.73 -2.45 -21.22
C LEU A 41 10.01 -2.27 -22.07
N THR A 42 11.19 -2.31 -21.45
CA THR A 42 12.47 -2.10 -22.16
C THR A 42 13.10 -3.41 -22.65
N HIS A 43 12.96 -4.54 -21.93
CA HIS A 43 13.72 -5.77 -22.20
C HIS A 43 12.85 -7.01 -22.45
N ALA A 44 11.82 -7.24 -21.62
CA ALA A 44 11.08 -8.51 -21.65
C ALA A 44 9.90 -8.54 -22.63
N GLY A 45 9.50 -7.38 -23.14
CA GLY A 45 8.29 -7.26 -23.96
C GLY A 45 6.99 -7.15 -23.12
N GLN A 46 5.89 -6.87 -23.82
CA GLN A 46 4.62 -6.56 -23.16
C GLN A 46 3.95 -7.78 -22.54
N THR A 47 3.96 -8.93 -23.24
CA THR A 47 3.22 -10.12 -22.83
C THR A 47 3.66 -10.71 -21.48
N PRO A 48 4.95 -11.00 -21.22
CA PRO A 48 5.39 -11.56 -19.95
C PRO A 48 5.18 -10.55 -18.79
N LEU A 49 5.33 -9.24 -19.06
CA LEU A 49 5.03 -8.20 -18.07
C LEU A 49 3.56 -8.24 -17.65
N LEU A 50 2.63 -8.26 -18.63
CA LEU A 50 1.19 -8.30 -18.34
C LEU A 50 0.80 -9.56 -17.59
N LEU A 51 1.32 -10.73 -17.99
CA LEU A 51 1.05 -12.00 -17.29
C LEU A 51 1.57 -11.97 -15.85
N GLY A 52 2.75 -11.43 -15.62
CA GLY A 52 3.32 -11.26 -14.27
C GLY A 52 2.48 -10.33 -13.39
N LEU A 53 2.06 -9.18 -13.92
CA LEU A 53 1.21 -8.22 -13.20
C LEU A 53 -0.18 -8.80 -12.92
N LEU A 54 -0.82 -9.46 -13.89
CA LEU A 54 -2.09 -10.15 -13.68
C LEU A 54 -1.98 -11.20 -12.57
N LEU A 55 -0.91 -11.98 -12.56
CA LEU A 55 -0.66 -12.97 -11.51
C LEU A 55 -0.52 -12.30 -10.14
N ILE A 56 0.34 -11.28 -10.01
CA ILE A 56 0.59 -10.58 -8.73
C ILE A 56 -0.70 -9.96 -8.18
N PHE A 57 -1.46 -9.22 -9.01
CA PHE A 57 -2.69 -8.59 -8.56
C PHE A 57 -3.79 -9.61 -8.25
N SER A 58 -3.90 -10.71 -9.02
CA SER A 58 -4.85 -11.79 -8.75
C SER A 58 -4.52 -12.52 -7.43
N LEU A 59 -3.24 -12.83 -7.19
CA LEU A 59 -2.79 -13.41 -5.93
C LEU A 59 -3.07 -12.49 -4.74
N ARG A 60 -3.02 -11.17 -4.92
CA ARG A 60 -3.35 -10.19 -3.89
C ARG A 60 -4.84 -10.17 -3.53
N LEU A 61 -5.72 -10.47 -4.49
CA LEU A 61 -7.16 -10.55 -4.27
C LEU A 61 -7.59 -11.88 -3.63
N LEU A 62 -6.86 -12.97 -3.91
CA LEU A 62 -7.20 -14.33 -3.50
C LEU A 62 -7.47 -14.49 -1.98
N PRO A 63 -6.65 -13.97 -1.05
CA PRO A 63 -6.93 -14.08 0.39
C PRO A 63 -8.24 -13.43 0.79
N GLY A 64 -8.67 -12.40 0.06
CA GLY A 64 -9.94 -11.73 0.28
C GLY A 64 -11.14 -12.57 -0.11
N LEU A 65 -11.07 -13.22 -1.27
CA LEU A 65 -12.14 -14.07 -1.78
C LEU A 65 -12.29 -15.36 -0.93
N LEU A 66 -11.16 -15.92 -0.47
CA LEU A 66 -11.18 -17.10 0.41
C LEU A 66 -11.69 -16.78 1.81
N LYS A 67 -11.41 -15.58 2.37
CA LYS A 67 -11.88 -15.13 3.68
C LYS A 67 -13.38 -14.83 3.70
N GLU A 68 -13.96 -14.41 2.60
CA GLU A 68 -15.39 -14.10 2.50
C GLU A 68 -16.25 -15.37 2.63
N ARG A 69 -15.71 -16.53 2.25
CA ARG A 69 -16.35 -17.85 2.50
C ARG A 69 -16.28 -18.30 3.97
N VAL A 70 -15.31 -17.80 4.72
CA VAL A 70 -15.20 -18.04 6.18
C VAL A 70 -15.63 -16.75 6.86
N ARG A 71 -16.83 -16.70 7.45
CA ARG A 71 -17.44 -15.57 8.19
C ARG A 71 -16.49 -15.07 9.30
N LEU A 72 -15.45 -14.34 8.96
CA LEU A 72 -14.57 -13.63 9.86
C LEU A 72 -15.04 -12.18 9.88
N GLY A 73 -15.30 -11.63 11.07
CA GLY A 73 -15.86 -10.30 11.34
C GLY A 73 -15.35 -9.13 10.48
N PRO A 74 -15.72 -7.88 10.77
CA PRO A 74 -15.46 -6.73 9.91
C PRO A 74 -13.97 -6.63 9.56
N LEU A 75 -13.67 -6.53 8.25
CA LEU A 75 -12.30 -6.45 7.75
C LEU A 75 -11.67 -5.13 8.20
N PRO A 76 -10.44 -5.12 8.72
CA PRO A 76 -9.74 -3.90 9.04
C PRO A 76 -9.54 -3.06 7.76
N GLU A 77 -9.64 -1.72 7.90
CA GLU A 77 -9.62 -0.75 6.78
C GLU A 77 -8.42 -0.93 5.83
N TRP A 78 -7.27 -1.34 6.34
CA TRP A 78 -6.06 -1.57 5.54
C TRP A 78 -6.13 -2.79 4.60
N LEU A 79 -6.95 -3.81 4.93
CA LEU A 79 -7.19 -4.94 4.02
C LEU A 79 -8.10 -4.52 2.85
N TRP A 80 -9.09 -3.66 3.10
CA TRP A 80 -9.94 -3.09 2.07
C TRP A 80 -9.12 -2.22 1.10
N LEU A 81 -8.23 -1.36 1.62
CA LEU A 81 -7.32 -0.57 0.81
C LEU A 81 -6.45 -1.46 -0.10
N GLY A 82 -5.85 -2.52 0.46
CA GLY A 82 -5.04 -3.46 -0.32
C GLY A 82 -5.81 -4.13 -1.47
N ARG A 83 -7.10 -4.43 -1.26
CA ARG A 83 -8.00 -4.96 -2.31
C ARG A 83 -8.30 -3.90 -3.37
N LEU A 84 -8.64 -2.69 -2.96
CA LEU A 84 -8.90 -1.58 -3.88
C LEU A 84 -7.71 -1.32 -4.80
N LEU A 85 -6.51 -1.24 -4.24
CA LEU A 85 -5.28 -1.04 -4.99
C LEU A 85 -4.99 -2.21 -5.94
N ALA A 86 -5.27 -3.45 -5.53
CA ALA A 86 -5.15 -4.62 -6.40
C ALA A 86 -6.18 -4.61 -7.55
N CYS A 87 -7.41 -4.18 -7.28
CA CYS A 87 -8.44 -4.02 -8.33
C CYS A 87 -8.03 -2.93 -9.33
N ILE A 88 -7.50 -1.80 -8.86
CA ILE A 88 -7.00 -0.73 -9.74
C ILE A 88 -5.83 -1.25 -10.61
N GLY A 89 -4.86 -1.93 -10.01
CA GLY A 89 -3.74 -2.50 -10.73
C GLY A 89 -4.17 -3.53 -11.77
N LEU A 90 -5.13 -4.40 -11.42
CA LEU A 90 -5.71 -5.37 -12.34
C LEU A 90 -6.45 -4.66 -13.50
N GLY A 91 -7.26 -3.64 -13.20
CA GLY A 91 -7.97 -2.85 -14.18
C GLY A 91 -7.04 -2.17 -15.18
N LEU A 92 -5.98 -1.49 -14.69
CA LEU A 92 -4.98 -0.86 -15.54
C LEU A 92 -4.21 -1.88 -16.41
N THR A 93 -3.91 -3.07 -15.87
CA THR A 93 -3.26 -4.14 -16.62
C THR A 93 -4.18 -4.68 -17.72
N LEU A 94 -5.46 -4.85 -17.43
CA LEU A 94 -6.45 -5.27 -18.43
C LEU A 94 -6.66 -4.20 -19.50
N LEU A 95 -6.74 -2.92 -19.14
CA LEU A 95 -6.82 -1.82 -20.10
C LEU A 95 -5.60 -1.80 -21.03
N CYS A 96 -4.40 -2.01 -20.46
CA CYS A 96 -3.19 -2.13 -21.25
C CYS A 96 -3.24 -3.30 -22.23
N ALA A 97 -3.77 -4.45 -21.81
CA ALA A 97 -3.92 -5.64 -22.65
C ALA A 97 -4.95 -5.43 -23.78
N LEU A 98 -6.12 -4.83 -23.46
CA LEU A 98 -7.22 -4.65 -24.42
C LEU A 98 -6.92 -3.58 -25.48
N PHE A 99 -6.32 -2.46 -25.05
CA PHE A 99 -6.07 -1.33 -25.94
C PHE A 99 -4.65 -1.27 -26.49
N SER A 100 -3.80 -2.25 -26.16
CA SER A 100 -2.35 -2.30 -26.51
C SER A 100 -1.60 -1.01 -26.14
N ALA A 101 -2.11 -0.24 -25.20
CA ALA A 101 -1.64 1.07 -24.80
C ALA A 101 -0.80 0.96 -23.53
N ARG A 102 0.52 0.83 -23.70
CA ARG A 102 1.50 0.61 -22.59
C ARG A 102 1.48 1.70 -21.52
N HIS A 103 1.07 2.91 -21.84
CA HIS A 103 1.05 4.04 -20.93
C HIS A 103 0.06 3.87 -19.76
N TRP A 104 -0.97 3.02 -19.85
CA TRP A 104 -1.90 2.77 -18.74
C TRP A 104 -1.21 2.24 -17.48
N LEU A 105 -0.15 1.45 -17.62
CA LEU A 105 0.61 0.94 -16.48
C LEU A 105 1.32 2.05 -15.69
N LEU A 106 1.68 3.16 -16.35
CA LEU A 106 2.39 4.26 -15.71
C LEU A 106 1.52 5.01 -14.70
N TYR A 107 0.19 4.91 -14.81
CA TYR A 107 -0.74 5.60 -13.91
C TYR A 107 -0.91 4.92 -12.54
N TYR A 108 -0.41 3.70 -12.35
CA TYR A 108 -0.59 2.98 -11.08
C TYR A 108 -0.03 3.74 -9.84
N PRO A 109 1.19 4.30 -9.84
CA PRO A 109 1.69 5.07 -8.69
C PRO A 109 0.87 6.33 -8.42
N LEU A 110 0.37 6.99 -9.46
CA LEU A 110 -0.56 8.12 -9.32
C LEU A 110 -1.87 7.68 -8.67
N ALA A 111 -2.46 6.59 -9.15
CA ALA A 111 -3.70 6.04 -8.59
C ALA A 111 -3.52 5.64 -7.10
N VAL A 112 -2.38 5.05 -6.73
CA VAL A 112 -2.04 4.75 -5.33
C VAL A 112 -2.01 6.03 -4.49
N SER A 113 -1.32 7.08 -4.96
CA SER A 113 -1.23 8.37 -4.26
C SER A 113 -2.61 9.00 -4.06
N LEU A 114 -3.48 8.97 -5.08
CA LEU A 114 -4.84 9.49 -5.01
C LEU A 114 -5.71 8.68 -4.04
N CYS A 115 -5.63 7.34 -4.06
CA CYS A 115 -6.37 6.50 -3.13
C CYS A 115 -5.97 6.76 -1.67
N LEU A 116 -4.66 6.90 -1.41
CA LEU A 116 -4.15 7.21 -0.08
C LEU A 116 -4.56 8.63 0.34
N LEU A 117 -4.48 9.61 -0.56
CA LEU A 117 -4.97 10.96 -0.31
C LEU A 117 -6.45 10.98 0.06
N CYS A 118 -7.28 10.26 -0.70
CA CYS A 118 -8.71 10.14 -0.39
C CYS A 118 -8.95 9.48 0.97
N LEU A 119 -8.23 8.39 1.28
CA LEU A 119 -8.39 7.68 2.55
C LEU A 119 -7.97 8.55 3.74
N PHE A 120 -6.79 9.17 3.68
CA PHE A 120 -6.28 10.03 4.74
C PHE A 120 -7.11 11.30 4.88
N GLY A 121 -7.44 11.95 3.74
CA GLY A 121 -8.26 13.16 3.71
C GLY A 121 -9.67 12.91 4.25
N TRP A 122 -10.32 11.81 3.84
CA TRP A 122 -11.63 11.44 4.38
C TRP A 122 -11.58 11.15 5.88
N SER A 123 -10.50 10.54 6.38
CA SER A 123 -10.36 10.32 7.81
C SER A 123 -10.31 11.62 8.63
N LEU A 124 -9.87 12.74 8.04
CA LEU A 124 -9.87 14.05 8.70
C LEU A 124 -11.26 14.64 8.89
N THR A 125 -12.27 14.19 8.11
CA THR A 125 -13.67 14.59 8.29
C THR A 125 -14.38 13.77 9.39
N ARG A 126 -13.70 12.72 9.91
CA ARG A 126 -14.23 11.87 10.98
C ARG A 126 -13.71 12.32 12.34
N PRO A 127 -14.39 11.93 13.43
CA PRO A 127 -13.95 12.25 14.81
C PRO A 127 -12.53 11.77 15.10
N MET A 128 -12.17 10.57 14.61
CA MET A 128 -10.84 9.98 14.74
C MET A 128 -10.11 9.94 13.39
N SER A 129 -8.93 10.56 13.31
CA SER A 129 -8.06 10.52 12.12
C SER A 129 -7.46 9.12 11.92
N LEU A 130 -7.00 8.80 10.70
CA LEU A 130 -6.43 7.48 10.39
C LEU A 130 -5.21 7.18 11.25
N VAL A 131 -4.30 8.15 11.42
CA VAL A 131 -3.11 7.97 12.26
C VAL A 131 -3.49 7.78 13.74
N GLU A 132 -4.55 8.43 14.22
CA GLU A 132 -5.07 8.21 15.58
C GLU A 132 -5.58 6.79 15.76
N ARG A 133 -6.35 6.26 14.80
CA ARG A 133 -6.83 4.87 14.85
C ARG A 133 -5.67 3.87 14.88
N LEU A 134 -4.63 4.10 14.07
CA LEU A 134 -3.42 3.26 14.08
C LEU A 134 -2.66 3.36 15.42
N ALA A 135 -2.57 4.57 16.00
CA ALA A 135 -1.93 4.77 17.30
C ALA A 135 -2.69 4.06 18.43
N ARG A 136 -4.02 4.09 18.41
CA ARG A 136 -4.87 3.40 19.41
C ARG A 136 -4.82 1.87 19.31
N LEU A 137 -4.42 1.31 18.18
CA LEU A 137 -4.13 -0.14 18.09
C LEU A 137 -2.91 -0.54 18.92
N GLN A 138 -1.96 0.37 19.15
CA GLN A 138 -0.78 0.16 19.96
C GLN A 138 -0.99 0.60 21.41
N ASP A 139 -1.71 1.70 21.61
CA ASP A 139 -2.04 2.28 22.93
C ASP A 139 -3.51 2.71 22.94
N PRO A 140 -4.42 1.89 23.49
CA PRO A 140 -5.86 2.20 23.57
C PRO A 140 -6.14 3.47 24.43
N ALA A 141 -5.28 3.78 25.41
CA ALA A 141 -5.43 4.92 26.34
C ALA A 141 -4.67 6.17 25.88
N LEU A 142 -4.69 6.47 24.57
CA LEU A 142 -3.96 7.58 23.98
C LEU A 142 -4.28 8.92 24.66
N PRO A 143 -3.27 9.69 25.19
CA PRO A 143 -3.48 10.96 25.86
C PRO A 143 -4.11 12.01 24.93
N ALA A 144 -4.92 12.94 25.48
CA ALA A 144 -5.57 13.99 24.71
C ALA A 144 -4.57 14.86 23.90
N ALA A 145 -3.38 15.12 24.45
CA ALA A 145 -2.30 15.83 23.74
C ALA A 145 -1.82 15.10 22.47
N ALA A 146 -1.85 13.78 22.45
CA ALA A 146 -1.45 12.97 21.30
C ALA A 146 -2.52 12.97 20.19
N ILE A 147 -3.80 13.21 20.49
CA ILE A 147 -4.89 13.28 19.50
C ILE A 147 -4.65 14.44 18.52
N GLY A 148 -4.33 15.62 19.02
CA GLY A 148 -4.00 16.79 18.18
C GLY A 148 -2.77 16.55 17.30
N TYR A 149 -1.77 15.84 17.83
CA TYR A 149 -0.58 15.46 17.08
C TYR A 149 -0.89 14.48 15.95
N THR A 150 -1.63 13.39 16.20
CA THR A 150 -1.98 12.40 15.20
C THR A 150 -2.80 13.00 14.05
N ARG A 151 -3.66 13.98 14.34
CA ARG A 151 -4.41 14.71 13.32
C ARG A 151 -3.49 15.56 12.43
N ARG A 152 -2.50 16.25 13.00
CA ARG A 152 -1.48 16.99 12.23
C ARG A 152 -0.64 16.06 11.37
N VAL A 153 -0.22 14.92 11.91
CA VAL A 153 0.51 13.88 11.12
C VAL A 153 -0.33 13.42 9.93
N THR A 154 -1.64 13.18 10.11
CA THR A 154 -2.55 12.82 9.01
C THR A 154 -2.58 13.92 7.92
N GLN A 155 -2.61 15.21 8.32
CA GLN A 155 -2.57 16.35 7.38
C GLN A 155 -1.25 16.40 6.61
N VAL A 156 -0.11 16.17 7.28
CA VAL A 156 1.22 16.12 6.63
C VAL A 156 1.27 15.00 5.59
N TRP A 157 0.71 13.81 5.89
CA TRP A 157 0.60 12.73 4.93
C TRP A 157 -0.29 13.09 3.73
N CYS A 158 -1.40 13.80 3.94
CA CYS A 158 -2.22 14.32 2.83
C CYS A 158 -1.40 15.26 1.93
N GLY A 159 -0.65 16.20 2.52
CA GLY A 159 0.26 17.07 1.76
C GLY A 159 1.31 16.29 0.97
N PHE A 160 1.91 15.26 1.60
CA PHE A 160 2.84 14.36 0.92
C PHE A 160 2.19 13.67 -0.28
N PHE A 161 0.98 13.10 -0.15
CA PHE A 161 0.32 12.41 -1.28
C PHE A 161 -0.06 13.36 -2.41
N VAL A 162 -0.41 14.61 -2.12
CA VAL A 162 -0.64 15.65 -3.14
C VAL A 162 0.65 15.89 -3.94
N ILE A 163 1.75 16.16 -3.25
CA ILE A 163 3.05 16.45 -3.89
C ILE A 163 3.54 15.21 -4.66
N ASN A 164 3.51 14.04 -4.03
CA ASN A 164 3.95 12.79 -4.64
C ASN A 164 3.11 12.42 -5.88
N GLY A 165 1.80 12.59 -5.80
CA GLY A 165 0.88 12.39 -6.93
C GLY A 165 1.13 13.38 -8.07
N ALA A 166 1.36 14.66 -7.76
CA ALA A 166 1.68 15.67 -8.75
C ALA A 166 3.01 15.38 -9.49
N LEU A 167 4.04 14.96 -8.74
CA LEU A 167 5.33 14.57 -9.31
C LEU A 167 5.22 13.28 -10.14
N ALA A 168 4.44 12.29 -9.68
CA ALA A 168 4.16 11.10 -10.47
C ALA A 168 3.44 11.45 -11.78
N ALA A 169 2.42 12.32 -11.75
CA ALA A 169 1.74 12.81 -12.94
C ALA A 169 2.69 13.56 -13.87
N PHE A 170 3.57 14.41 -13.33
CA PHE A 170 4.60 15.11 -14.09
C PHE A 170 5.53 14.16 -14.84
N THR A 171 6.01 13.07 -14.18
CA THR A 171 6.88 12.08 -14.84
C THR A 171 6.16 11.34 -15.97
N ILE A 172 4.84 11.09 -15.83
CA ILE A 172 4.02 10.51 -16.91
C ILE A 172 3.92 11.50 -18.10
N TRP A 173 3.61 12.77 -17.81
CA TRP A 173 3.47 13.80 -18.84
C TRP A 173 4.79 14.07 -19.57
N HIS A 174 5.93 14.04 -18.85
CA HIS A 174 7.26 14.22 -19.45
C HIS A 174 7.62 13.09 -20.45
N GLY A 175 7.07 11.88 -20.25
CA GLY A 175 7.19 10.77 -21.20
C GLY A 175 8.51 10.00 -21.14
N ASP A 176 9.46 10.37 -20.25
CA ASP A 176 10.70 9.63 -20.03
C ASP A 176 10.49 8.49 -19.04
N LEU A 177 10.59 7.25 -19.55
CA LEU A 177 10.39 6.04 -18.75
C LEU A 177 11.47 5.84 -17.68
N ALA A 178 12.70 6.29 -17.92
CA ALA A 178 13.79 6.20 -16.96
C ALA A 178 13.54 7.17 -15.80
N LEU A 179 13.16 8.42 -16.09
CA LEU A 179 12.75 9.42 -15.09
C LEU A 179 11.55 8.93 -14.28
N TRP A 180 10.53 8.39 -14.95
CA TRP A 180 9.35 7.83 -14.30
C TRP A 180 9.71 6.69 -13.31
N SER A 181 10.56 5.76 -13.75
CA SER A 181 11.02 4.64 -12.93
C SER A 181 11.88 5.08 -11.75
N LEU A 182 12.80 6.00 -11.98
CA LEU A 182 13.66 6.57 -10.93
C LEU A 182 12.83 7.25 -9.85
N TYR A 183 11.88 8.10 -10.25
CA TYR A 183 11.05 8.81 -9.30
C TYR A 183 10.12 7.84 -8.54
N ASN A 184 9.31 7.05 -9.24
CA ASN A 184 8.30 6.20 -8.63
C ASN A 184 8.89 4.93 -8.00
N GLY A 185 10.06 4.45 -8.46
CA GLY A 185 10.74 3.26 -7.96
C GLY A 185 11.76 3.51 -6.86
N LEU A 186 12.28 4.72 -6.71
CA LEU A 186 13.30 5.04 -5.71
C LEU A 186 12.98 6.30 -4.92
N VAL A 187 12.88 7.47 -5.59
CA VAL A 187 12.79 8.78 -4.92
C VAL A 187 11.52 8.86 -4.05
N SER A 188 10.38 8.44 -4.57
CA SER A 188 9.09 8.41 -3.84
C SER A 188 9.19 7.60 -2.54
N TYR A 189 9.85 6.43 -2.57
CA TYR A 189 10.04 5.59 -1.38
C TYR A 189 11.02 6.19 -0.38
N LEU A 190 12.09 6.84 -0.85
CA LEU A 190 13.03 7.55 0.04
C LEU A 190 12.35 8.72 0.74
N LEU A 191 11.52 9.49 0.03
CA LEU A 191 10.74 10.58 0.61
C LEU A 191 9.73 10.06 1.64
N MET A 192 9.02 8.98 1.32
CA MET A 192 8.08 8.34 2.25
C MET A 192 8.79 7.81 3.50
N GLY A 193 9.93 7.13 3.33
CA GLY A 193 10.74 6.62 4.43
C GLY A 193 11.32 7.75 5.29
N GLY A 194 11.77 8.84 4.67
CA GLY A 194 12.23 10.06 5.36
C GLY A 194 11.11 10.69 6.19
N LEU A 195 9.90 10.80 5.64
CA LEU A 195 8.73 11.32 6.36
C LEU A 195 8.36 10.43 7.54
N MET A 196 8.34 9.11 7.36
CA MET A 196 8.10 8.15 8.46
C MET A 196 9.19 8.25 9.54
N GLY A 197 10.45 8.37 9.14
CA GLY A 197 11.57 8.53 10.08
C GLY A 197 11.48 9.83 10.87
N ALA A 198 11.15 10.94 10.20
CA ALA A 198 10.94 12.22 10.85
C ALA A 198 9.76 12.17 11.84
N GLU A 199 8.63 11.58 11.46
CA GLU A 199 7.46 11.38 12.35
C GLU A 199 7.86 10.55 13.58
N TYR A 200 8.57 9.44 13.38
CA TYR A 200 9.03 8.57 14.47
C TYR A 200 9.93 9.33 15.47
N LEU A 201 10.85 10.17 14.98
CA LEU A 201 11.73 10.97 15.85
C LEU A 201 10.95 12.02 16.65
N VAL A 202 10.00 12.72 16.01
CA VAL A 202 9.13 13.71 16.67
C VAL A 202 8.27 13.02 17.72
N ARG A 203 7.65 11.89 17.38
CA ARG A 203 6.83 11.09 18.32
C ARG A 203 7.65 10.65 19.54
N ARG A 204 8.87 10.15 19.34
CA ARG A 204 9.76 9.77 20.46
C ARG A 204 10.09 10.96 21.37
N ARG A 205 10.32 12.15 20.80
CA ARG A 205 10.58 13.36 21.59
C ARG A 205 9.35 13.79 22.36
N LEU A 206 8.17 13.71 21.76
CA LEU A 206 6.91 14.06 22.41
C LEU A 206 6.62 13.14 23.60
N LEU A 207 6.74 11.82 23.41
CA LEU A 207 6.53 10.82 24.47
C LEU A 207 7.49 11.04 25.65
N LYS A 208 8.78 11.30 25.40
CA LYS A 208 9.74 11.61 26.47
C LYS A 208 9.43 12.87 27.28
N ARG A 209 8.66 13.79 26.72
CA ARG A 209 8.21 15.01 27.44
C ARG A 209 6.94 14.79 28.26
N LEU A 210 6.18 13.75 27.93
CA LEU A 210 4.91 13.41 28.61
C LEU A 210 5.07 12.36 29.71
N THR A 211 6.19 11.62 29.70
CA THR A 211 6.59 10.71 30.82
C THR A 211 7.58 11.48 31.68
N PRO A 212 7.20 11.84 32.95
CA PRO A 212 8.10 12.48 33.90
C PRO A 212 9.27 11.59 34.29
#